data_8edb67b1877df50bd6d95365cc9d6b06
#
_entry.id   8edb67b1877df50bd6d95365cc9d6b06
#
_cell.length_a   1.000
_cell.length_b   1.000
_cell.length_c   1.000
_cell.angle_alpha   90.00
_cell.angle_beta   90.00
_cell.angle_gamma   90.00
#
_symmetry.space_group_name_H-M   'P 1'
#
loop_
_entity.id
_entity.type
_entity.pdbx_description
1 polymer ?
#
loop_
_entity_poly.entity_id
_entity_poly.type
_entity_poly.pdbx_seq_one_letter_code
_entity_poly.pdbx_strand_id
1 'polypeptide(L)'
;RQMCIRDSVCGAGLPKELPALASEVSDSDAAIAPIVSSGRAAGLLCKLWDRHYGRIPDFLILEGPEAGGHLGFSRQDLDAPPSLSDLLREVLTAIAPFRDKAGRDIPVFVAGGVKNGADMARYMKEGAAGAQFATRFIATAECDASEGYKQRLLAAKADDITLVKSPVGMPGRALRSPLIRRVEDGTQPPPERCVKCIVTCDGKNAPYCISKALIAARNGDWENGLFFCGAAGGEVNTLSTVPEQMAQIMDEWRAAQ
;
A
#
# COMPACT_ATOMS: atom_id res chain seq x y z
N ARG A 1 -3.11 23.07 16.14
CA ARG A 1 -4.21 22.22 15.64
C ARG A 1 -4.01 20.82 16.22
N GLN A 2 -4.88 20.42 17.13
CA GLN A 2 -4.95 19.03 17.58
C GLN A 2 -5.39 18.20 16.36
N MET A 3 -4.52 17.31 15.87
CA MET A 3 -4.92 16.31 14.90
C MET A 3 -5.71 15.23 15.65
N CYS A 4 -7.00 15.12 15.37
CA CYS A 4 -7.81 14.01 15.85
C CYS A 4 -7.50 12.77 14.98
N ILE A 5 -6.57 11.94 15.41
CA ILE A 5 -6.31 10.63 14.79
C ILE A 5 -7.48 9.73 15.20
N ARG A 6 -8.25 9.28 14.20
CA ARG A 6 -9.40 8.39 14.41
C ARG A 6 -9.10 6.93 14.11
N ASP A 7 -8.08 6.68 13.31
CA ASP A 7 -7.63 5.34 12.96
C ASP A 7 -6.13 5.31 12.74
N SER A 8 -5.56 4.11 12.81
CA SER A 8 -4.17 3.84 12.51
C SER A 8 -4.07 2.59 11.65
N VAL A 9 -3.63 2.77 10.40
CA VAL A 9 -3.39 1.67 9.46
C VAL A 9 -1.91 1.34 9.44
N CYS A 10 -1.56 0.08 9.68
CA CYS A 10 -0.17 -0.36 9.78
C CYS A 10 0.14 -1.50 8.80
N GLY A 11 1.19 -1.31 8.01
CA GLY A 11 1.67 -2.26 7.00
C GLY A 11 3.19 -2.49 7.07
N ALA A 12 3.76 -2.94 5.95
CA ALA A 12 5.18 -3.29 5.79
C ALA A 12 5.67 -4.38 6.77
N GLY A 13 4.85 -5.39 6.96
CA GLY A 13 5.07 -6.53 7.84
C GLY A 13 3.83 -6.85 8.67
N LEU A 14 3.93 -7.85 9.54
CA LEU A 14 2.82 -8.21 10.43
C LEU A 14 2.88 -7.38 11.72
N PRO A 15 1.97 -6.41 11.94
CA PRO A 15 2.00 -5.52 13.10
C PRO A 15 1.46 -6.22 14.37
N LYS A 16 2.20 -7.19 14.88
CA LYS A 16 1.77 -8.07 15.98
C LYS A 16 1.51 -7.29 17.27
N GLU A 17 2.26 -6.22 17.52
CA GLU A 17 2.26 -5.43 18.75
C GLU A 17 1.41 -4.14 18.62
N LEU A 18 0.77 -3.90 17.49
CA LEU A 18 -0.03 -2.69 17.28
C LEU A 18 -1.11 -2.46 18.35
N PRO A 19 -1.83 -3.49 18.85
CA PRO A 19 -2.78 -3.30 19.96
C PRO A 19 -2.14 -2.78 21.24
N ALA A 20 -0.94 -3.28 21.60
CA ALA A 20 -0.20 -2.80 22.78
C ALA A 20 0.21 -1.33 22.61
N LEU A 21 0.83 -1.00 21.46
CA LEU A 21 1.25 0.37 21.16
C LEU A 21 0.07 1.35 21.15
N ALA A 22 -1.09 0.93 20.64
CA ALA A 22 -2.28 1.76 20.64
C ALA A 22 -2.82 1.99 22.05
N SER A 23 -2.68 1.02 22.96
CA SER A 23 -3.13 1.15 24.35
C SER A 23 -2.20 2.00 25.24
N GLU A 24 -0.96 2.21 24.83
CA GLU A 24 -0.02 3.10 25.53
C GLU A 24 -0.36 4.60 25.35
N VAL A 25 -1.12 4.91 24.31
CA VAL A 25 -1.58 6.28 24.04
C VAL A 25 -2.92 6.48 24.75
N SER A 26 -2.91 7.14 25.89
CA SER A 26 -3.95 7.19 26.92
C SER A 26 -5.33 7.72 26.50
N ASP A 27 -5.50 8.20 25.27
CA ASP A 27 -6.79 8.75 24.78
C ASP A 27 -7.23 8.13 23.44
N SER A 28 -6.69 6.97 23.06
CA SER A 28 -6.99 6.49 21.73
C SER A 28 -8.11 5.46 21.72
N ASP A 29 -9.33 5.92 21.56
CA ASP A 29 -10.42 5.15 20.92
C ASP A 29 -10.14 4.98 19.40
N ALA A 30 -8.88 5.18 18.99
CA ALA A 30 -8.50 5.05 17.59
C ALA A 30 -8.67 3.62 17.13
N ALA A 31 -9.37 3.46 16.01
CA ALA A 31 -9.46 2.19 15.32
C ALA A 31 -8.08 1.75 14.82
N ILE A 32 -7.75 0.47 14.94
CA ILE A 32 -6.48 -0.07 14.45
C ILE A 32 -6.71 -1.14 13.40
N ALA A 33 -6.00 -0.99 12.29
CA ALA A 33 -6.14 -1.87 11.14
C ALA A 33 -4.78 -2.30 10.58
N PRO A 34 -4.53 -3.60 10.44
CA PRO A 34 -3.37 -4.09 9.71
C PRO A 34 -3.64 -4.11 8.21
N ILE A 35 -2.56 -3.93 7.42
CA ILE A 35 -2.55 -4.26 6.00
C ILE A 35 -2.13 -5.71 5.85
N VAL A 36 -2.89 -6.49 5.08
CA VAL A 36 -2.63 -7.90 4.81
C VAL A 36 -2.70 -8.19 3.32
N SER A 37 -1.97 -9.20 2.85
CA SER A 37 -1.95 -9.60 1.44
C SER A 37 -2.41 -11.06 1.25
N SER A 38 -2.98 -11.69 2.28
CA SER A 38 -3.52 -13.05 2.19
C SER A 38 -4.47 -13.37 3.35
N GLY A 39 -5.35 -14.37 3.15
CA GLY A 39 -6.20 -14.92 4.21
C GLY A 39 -5.40 -15.49 5.37
N ARG A 40 -4.25 -16.13 5.08
CA ARG A 40 -3.32 -16.63 6.12
C ARG A 40 -2.81 -15.52 7.03
N ALA A 41 -2.38 -14.39 6.47
CA ALA A 41 -1.90 -13.25 7.25
C ALA A 41 -3.01 -12.64 8.11
N ALA A 42 -4.21 -12.46 7.54
CA ALA A 42 -5.39 -11.96 8.25
C ALA A 42 -5.77 -12.85 9.45
N GLY A 43 -5.93 -14.14 9.22
CA GLY A 43 -6.27 -15.10 10.27
C GLY A 43 -5.20 -15.20 11.36
N LEU A 44 -3.90 -15.13 10.98
CA LEU A 44 -2.81 -15.13 11.95
C LEU A 44 -2.83 -13.89 12.85
N LEU A 45 -3.04 -12.70 12.28
CA LEU A 45 -3.11 -11.46 13.05
C LEU A 45 -4.32 -11.45 13.97
N CYS A 46 -5.51 -11.81 13.48
CA CYS A 46 -6.70 -11.94 14.32
C CYS A 46 -6.45 -12.87 15.50
N LYS A 47 -5.85 -14.04 15.26
CA LYS A 47 -5.51 -15.02 16.31
C LYS A 47 -4.52 -14.48 17.32
N LEU A 48 -3.45 -13.81 16.87
CA LEU A 48 -2.42 -13.25 17.76
C LEU A 48 -2.99 -12.11 18.61
N TRP A 49 -3.73 -11.20 18.00
CA TRP A 49 -4.31 -10.06 18.71
C TRP A 49 -5.38 -10.52 19.72
N ASP A 50 -6.28 -11.43 19.33
CA ASP A 50 -7.28 -12.01 20.22
C ASP A 50 -6.62 -12.71 21.42
N ARG A 51 -5.60 -13.55 21.17
CA ARG A 51 -4.91 -14.32 22.22
C ARG A 51 -4.12 -13.46 23.19
N HIS A 52 -3.40 -12.45 22.71
CA HIS A 52 -2.43 -11.70 23.52
C HIS A 52 -3.03 -10.42 24.10
N TYR A 53 -4.04 -9.84 23.45
CA TYR A 53 -4.58 -8.54 23.81
C TYR A 53 -6.09 -8.54 24.01
N GLY A 54 -6.79 -9.67 23.80
CA GLY A 54 -8.25 -9.72 23.85
C GLY A 54 -8.93 -8.79 22.84
N ARG A 55 -8.23 -8.45 21.74
CA ARG A 55 -8.67 -7.50 20.72
C ARG A 55 -8.58 -8.13 19.34
N ILE A 56 -9.48 -7.79 18.43
CA ILE A 56 -9.40 -8.10 17.01
C ILE A 56 -9.27 -6.80 16.22
N PRO A 57 -8.79 -6.82 14.96
CA PRO A 57 -8.74 -5.64 14.12
C PRO A 57 -10.11 -4.94 14.03
N ASP A 58 -10.11 -3.61 14.00
CA ASP A 58 -11.35 -2.84 13.83
C ASP A 58 -11.80 -2.88 12.36
N PHE A 59 -10.84 -2.94 11.44
CA PHE A 59 -11.03 -3.26 10.03
C PHE A 59 -9.71 -3.80 9.45
N LEU A 60 -9.72 -4.25 8.20
CA LEU A 60 -8.54 -4.72 7.47
C LEU A 60 -8.41 -3.97 6.15
N ILE A 61 -7.17 -3.72 5.74
CA ILE A 61 -6.86 -3.37 4.37
C ILE A 61 -6.27 -4.61 3.69
N LEU A 62 -6.95 -5.12 2.68
CA LEU A 62 -6.41 -6.18 1.81
C LEU A 62 -5.66 -5.54 0.65
N GLU A 63 -4.35 -5.67 0.66
CA GLU A 63 -3.49 -5.20 -0.40
C GLU A 63 -3.28 -6.28 -1.46
N GLY A 64 -3.73 -6.00 -2.68
CA GLY A 64 -3.54 -6.85 -3.86
C GLY A 64 -2.17 -6.69 -4.52
N PRO A 65 -1.85 -7.58 -5.47
CA PRO A 65 -0.54 -7.62 -6.11
C PRO A 65 -0.26 -6.46 -7.07
N GLU A 66 -1.26 -5.65 -7.42
CA GLU A 66 -1.11 -4.46 -8.26
C GLU A 66 -0.82 -3.17 -7.49
N ALA A 67 -0.63 -3.26 -6.17
CA ALA A 67 -0.30 -2.10 -5.33
C ALA A 67 1.03 -1.45 -5.74
N GLY A 68 1.16 -0.17 -5.41
CA GLY A 68 2.41 0.57 -5.48
C GLY A 68 3.17 0.52 -4.16
N GLY A 69 4.45 0.86 -4.17
CA GLY A 69 5.28 0.75 -2.99
C GLY A 69 5.72 -0.68 -2.72
N HIS A 70 5.97 -1.01 -1.46
CA HIS A 70 6.35 -2.36 -1.06
C HIS A 70 5.16 -3.31 -1.10
N LEU A 71 5.39 -4.52 -1.58
CA LEU A 71 4.37 -5.53 -1.79
C LEU A 71 4.53 -6.67 -0.78
N GLY A 72 3.43 -7.10 -0.17
CA GLY A 72 3.36 -8.22 0.77
C GLY A 72 3.40 -9.60 0.09
N PHE A 73 3.95 -9.69 -1.12
CA PHE A 73 4.07 -10.89 -1.93
C PHE A 73 5.54 -11.26 -2.14
N SER A 74 5.84 -12.55 -2.35
CA SER A 74 7.14 -12.94 -2.85
C SER A 74 7.30 -12.54 -4.33
N ARG A 75 8.56 -12.47 -4.81
CA ARG A 75 8.80 -12.22 -6.25
C ARG A 75 8.14 -13.29 -7.12
N GLN A 76 8.19 -14.53 -6.69
CA GLN A 76 7.60 -15.67 -7.40
C GLN A 76 6.06 -15.57 -7.48
N ASP A 77 5.41 -15.11 -6.40
CA ASP A 77 3.95 -14.88 -6.43
C ASP A 77 3.56 -13.77 -7.40
N LEU A 78 4.45 -12.79 -7.63
CA LEU A 78 4.21 -11.69 -8.55
C LEU A 78 4.45 -12.04 -10.02
N ASP A 79 5.07 -13.17 -10.33
CA ASP A 79 5.21 -13.69 -11.71
C ASP A 79 3.87 -14.33 -12.19
N ALA A 80 3.05 -14.85 -11.26
CA ALA A 80 1.71 -15.37 -11.51
C ALA A 80 0.77 -14.91 -10.38
N PRO A 81 0.41 -13.62 -10.33
CA PRO A 81 -0.24 -13.04 -9.17
C PRO A 81 -1.66 -13.57 -8.97
N PRO A 82 -2.08 -13.82 -7.72
CA PRO A 82 -3.45 -14.17 -7.41
C PRO A 82 -4.39 -13.01 -7.74
N SER A 83 -5.65 -13.31 -8.06
CA SER A 83 -6.64 -12.27 -8.25
C SER A 83 -7.02 -11.61 -6.92
N LEU A 84 -7.32 -10.31 -6.93
CA LEU A 84 -7.77 -9.61 -5.72
C LEU A 84 -9.11 -10.17 -5.21
N SER A 85 -9.97 -10.68 -6.10
CA SER A 85 -11.23 -11.38 -5.73
C SER A 85 -10.99 -12.66 -4.96
N ASP A 86 -10.00 -13.48 -5.37
CA ASP A 86 -9.65 -14.71 -4.65
C ASP A 86 -9.06 -14.38 -3.28
N LEU A 87 -8.16 -13.41 -3.21
CA LEU A 87 -7.60 -12.92 -1.95
C LEU A 87 -8.67 -12.38 -1.01
N LEU A 88 -9.65 -11.64 -1.53
CA LEU A 88 -10.78 -11.13 -0.73
C LEU A 88 -11.59 -12.28 -0.14
N ARG A 89 -11.93 -13.29 -0.94
CA ARG A 89 -12.66 -14.48 -0.48
C ARG A 89 -11.88 -15.23 0.59
N GLU A 90 -10.57 -15.42 0.43
CA GLU A 90 -9.71 -16.04 1.43
C GLU A 90 -9.70 -15.25 2.74
N VAL A 91 -9.55 -13.92 2.69
CA VAL A 91 -9.54 -13.07 3.87
C VAL A 91 -10.86 -13.14 4.61
N LEU A 92 -11.99 -12.96 3.89
CA LEU A 92 -13.34 -13.05 4.49
C LEU A 92 -13.58 -14.40 5.18
N THR A 93 -13.13 -15.49 4.56
CA THR A 93 -13.22 -16.85 5.14
C THR A 93 -12.34 -16.96 6.39
N ALA A 94 -11.10 -16.47 6.34
CA ALA A 94 -10.14 -16.60 7.44
C ALA A 94 -10.54 -15.80 8.69
N ILE A 95 -11.25 -14.67 8.52
CA ILE A 95 -11.66 -13.81 9.65
C ILE A 95 -13.04 -14.17 10.22
N ALA A 96 -13.85 -14.96 9.51
CA ALA A 96 -15.21 -15.31 9.94
C ALA A 96 -15.29 -15.85 11.38
N PRO A 97 -14.45 -16.79 11.83
CA PRO A 97 -14.51 -17.30 13.21
C PRO A 97 -14.27 -16.21 14.29
N PHE A 98 -13.48 -15.20 13.97
CA PHE A 98 -13.17 -14.09 14.89
C PHE A 98 -14.30 -13.07 14.95
N ARG A 99 -14.99 -12.82 13.82
CA ARG A 99 -16.21 -12.01 13.74
C ARG A 99 -17.30 -12.63 14.61
N ASP A 100 -17.55 -13.93 14.42
CA ASP A 100 -18.57 -14.68 15.14
C ASP A 100 -18.29 -14.68 16.64
N LYS A 101 -17.05 -14.95 17.06
CA LYS A 101 -16.62 -14.91 18.46
C LYS A 101 -16.80 -13.52 19.10
N ALA A 102 -16.45 -12.47 18.37
CA ALA A 102 -16.51 -11.10 18.86
C ALA A 102 -17.91 -10.47 18.80
N GLY A 103 -18.86 -11.09 18.10
CA GLY A 103 -20.20 -10.56 17.87
C GLY A 103 -20.21 -9.23 17.11
N ARG A 104 -19.15 -8.93 16.34
CA ARG A 104 -19.04 -7.72 15.52
C ARG A 104 -18.34 -8.00 14.21
N ASP A 105 -18.61 -7.18 13.22
CA ASP A 105 -17.94 -7.27 11.94
C ASP A 105 -16.47 -6.82 11.98
N ILE A 106 -15.68 -7.28 11.00
CA ILE A 106 -14.35 -6.79 10.69
C ILE A 106 -14.41 -6.37 9.21
N PRO A 107 -14.72 -5.09 8.92
CA PRO A 107 -14.80 -4.60 7.55
C PRO A 107 -13.47 -4.80 6.82
N VAL A 108 -13.52 -5.24 5.56
CA VAL A 108 -12.34 -5.42 4.70
C VAL A 108 -12.40 -4.41 3.56
N PHE A 109 -11.42 -3.52 3.51
CA PHE A 109 -11.23 -2.60 2.39
C PHE A 109 -10.18 -3.18 1.44
N VAL A 110 -10.45 -3.14 0.15
CA VAL A 110 -9.50 -3.63 -0.87
C VAL A 110 -8.61 -2.49 -1.39
N ALA A 111 -7.35 -2.81 -1.68
CA ALA A 111 -6.35 -1.90 -2.23
C ALA A 111 -5.49 -2.63 -3.26
N GLY A 112 -4.76 -1.90 -4.11
CA GLY A 112 -3.80 -2.51 -5.04
C GLY A 112 -4.44 -3.42 -6.09
N GLY A 113 -5.12 -2.80 -7.04
CA GLY A 113 -5.89 -3.43 -8.11
C GLY A 113 -7.28 -2.82 -8.26
N VAL A 114 -7.57 -1.75 -7.51
CA VAL A 114 -8.80 -0.95 -7.65
C VAL A 114 -8.45 0.34 -8.36
N LYS A 115 -8.98 0.51 -9.57
CA LYS A 115 -8.62 1.64 -10.46
C LYS A 115 -9.62 2.78 -10.41
N ASN A 116 -10.91 2.45 -10.19
CA ASN A 116 -12.03 3.38 -10.32
C ASN A 116 -13.21 2.97 -9.42
N GLY A 117 -14.27 3.76 -9.44
CA GLY A 117 -15.49 3.50 -8.66
C GLY A 117 -16.24 2.24 -9.11
N ALA A 118 -16.16 1.86 -10.38
CA ALA A 118 -16.78 0.63 -10.86
C ALA A 118 -16.07 -0.62 -10.31
N ASP A 119 -14.75 -0.62 -10.25
CA ASP A 119 -14.00 -1.68 -9.56
C ASP A 119 -14.38 -1.76 -8.08
N MET A 120 -14.49 -0.61 -7.40
CA MET A 120 -14.93 -0.56 -6.00
C MET A 120 -16.32 -1.20 -5.86
N ALA A 121 -17.28 -0.86 -6.73
CA ALA A 121 -18.62 -1.45 -6.71
C ALA A 121 -18.59 -2.98 -6.90
N ARG A 122 -17.74 -3.47 -7.80
CA ARG A 122 -17.55 -4.91 -8.03
C ARG A 122 -17.04 -5.62 -6.78
N TYR A 123 -15.98 -5.13 -6.15
CA TYR A 123 -15.45 -5.75 -4.94
C TYR A 123 -16.40 -5.63 -3.75
N MET A 124 -17.17 -4.55 -3.65
CA MET A 124 -18.23 -4.44 -2.63
C MET A 124 -19.33 -5.49 -2.81
N LYS A 125 -19.71 -5.83 -4.04
CA LYS A 125 -20.62 -6.95 -4.32
C LYS A 125 -20.01 -8.32 -3.95
N GLU A 126 -18.69 -8.43 -3.94
CA GLU A 126 -17.95 -9.62 -3.50
C GLU A 126 -17.73 -9.67 -1.97
N GLY A 127 -18.15 -8.64 -1.21
CA GLY A 127 -18.11 -8.59 0.25
C GLY A 127 -17.10 -7.62 0.85
N ALA A 128 -16.40 -6.82 0.04
CA ALA A 128 -15.57 -5.73 0.57
C ALA A 128 -16.45 -4.61 1.16
N ALA A 129 -15.96 -3.93 2.19
CA ALA A 129 -16.60 -2.76 2.79
C ALA A 129 -16.37 -1.46 2.00
N GLY A 130 -15.39 -1.46 1.12
CA GLY A 130 -14.99 -0.33 0.29
C GLY A 130 -13.60 -0.54 -0.32
N ALA A 131 -12.97 0.54 -0.75
CA ALA A 131 -11.64 0.50 -1.37
C ALA A 131 -10.73 1.63 -0.88
N GLN A 132 -9.42 1.37 -0.91
CA GLN A 132 -8.36 2.36 -0.67
C GLN A 132 -7.66 2.67 -1.99
N PHE A 133 -7.60 3.94 -2.33
CA PHE A 133 -6.92 4.47 -3.51
C PHE A 133 -5.68 5.26 -3.11
N ALA A 134 -4.60 5.15 -3.88
CA ALA A 134 -3.38 5.92 -3.64
C ALA A 134 -2.86 6.59 -4.93
N THR A 135 -2.59 5.82 -5.98
CA THR A 135 -1.86 6.28 -7.17
C THR A 135 -2.54 7.46 -7.86
N ARG A 136 -3.87 7.48 -7.97
CA ARG A 136 -4.63 8.58 -8.55
C ARG A 136 -4.45 9.89 -7.77
N PHE A 137 -4.33 9.79 -6.44
CA PHE A 137 -4.18 10.96 -5.57
C PHE A 137 -2.77 11.57 -5.58
N ILE A 138 -1.75 10.85 -6.10
CA ILE A 138 -0.43 11.44 -6.36
C ILE A 138 -0.55 12.56 -7.40
N ALA A 139 -1.41 12.39 -8.42
CA ALA A 139 -1.67 13.37 -9.46
C ALA A 139 -2.79 14.35 -9.06
N THR A 140 -2.75 14.86 -7.84
CA THR A 140 -3.66 15.93 -7.38
C THR A 140 -2.89 17.16 -6.97
N ALA A 141 -3.54 18.33 -7.03
CA ALA A 141 -2.94 19.60 -6.65
C ALA A 141 -2.52 19.59 -5.16
N GLU A 142 -3.31 18.94 -4.30
CA GLU A 142 -3.10 18.89 -2.85
C GLU A 142 -2.01 17.90 -2.40
N CYS A 143 -1.61 16.97 -3.27
CA CYS A 143 -0.50 16.07 -2.96
C CYS A 143 0.81 16.84 -2.87
N ASP A 144 1.57 16.66 -1.79
CA ASP A 144 2.88 17.28 -1.54
C ASP A 144 4.04 16.65 -2.31
N ALA A 145 3.80 15.69 -3.19
CA ALA A 145 4.78 15.25 -4.17
C ALA A 145 5.14 16.43 -5.08
N SER A 146 6.43 16.56 -5.42
CA SER A 146 6.88 17.62 -6.31
C SER A 146 6.17 17.56 -7.67
N GLU A 147 6.11 18.70 -8.34
CA GLU A 147 5.60 18.78 -9.71
C GLU A 147 6.32 17.79 -10.63
N GLY A 148 7.66 17.63 -10.47
CA GLY A 148 8.44 16.65 -11.21
C GLY A 148 7.96 15.21 -11.02
N TYR A 149 7.53 14.83 -9.81
CA TYR A 149 6.93 13.51 -9.57
C TYR A 149 5.59 13.38 -10.33
N LYS A 150 4.69 14.34 -10.15
CA LYS A 150 3.37 14.34 -10.79
C LYS A 150 3.49 14.25 -12.31
N GLN A 151 4.34 15.05 -12.93
CA GLN A 151 4.57 15.04 -14.37
C GLN A 151 5.13 13.69 -14.88
N ARG A 152 6.02 13.06 -14.12
CA ARG A 152 6.52 11.72 -14.47
C ARG A 152 5.43 10.66 -14.40
N LEU A 153 4.55 10.72 -13.42
CA LEU A 153 3.40 9.82 -13.32
C LEU A 153 2.42 10.04 -14.47
N LEU A 154 2.07 11.31 -14.77
CA LEU A 154 1.15 11.66 -15.86
C LEU A 154 1.66 11.27 -17.25
N ALA A 155 2.98 11.26 -17.44
CA ALA A 155 3.61 10.86 -18.70
C ALA A 155 3.85 9.34 -18.80
N ALA A 156 3.68 8.59 -17.71
CA ALA A 156 3.99 7.18 -17.65
C ALA A 156 2.99 6.33 -18.45
N LYS A 157 3.51 5.28 -19.08
CA LYS A 157 2.73 4.21 -19.70
C LYS A 157 2.83 2.94 -18.85
N ALA A 158 2.05 1.94 -19.15
CA ALA A 158 2.09 0.66 -18.43
C ALA A 158 3.51 0.05 -18.39
N ASP A 159 4.26 0.13 -19.49
CA ASP A 159 5.62 -0.42 -19.62
C ASP A 159 6.68 0.38 -18.82
N ASP A 160 6.34 1.58 -18.37
CA ASP A 160 7.21 2.40 -17.52
C ASP A 160 7.07 2.02 -16.03
N ILE A 161 6.17 1.11 -15.68
CA ILE A 161 5.94 0.66 -14.31
C ILE A 161 6.51 -0.74 -14.15
N THR A 162 7.40 -0.91 -13.16
CA THR A 162 8.13 -2.16 -12.97
C THR A 162 8.17 -2.60 -11.50
N LEU A 163 8.42 -3.90 -11.31
CA LEU A 163 8.74 -4.44 -10.00
C LEU A 163 10.20 -4.17 -9.67
N VAL A 164 10.43 -3.55 -8.53
CA VAL A 164 11.76 -3.13 -8.09
C VAL A 164 12.25 -3.97 -6.90
N LYS A 165 13.56 -4.21 -6.86
CA LYS A 165 14.23 -4.82 -5.70
C LYS A 165 14.44 -3.73 -4.65
N SER A 166 13.77 -3.87 -3.50
CA SER A 166 13.94 -2.91 -2.41
C SER A 166 15.02 -3.36 -1.41
N PRO A 167 15.81 -2.42 -0.88
CA PRO A 167 16.79 -2.70 0.16
C PRO A 167 16.23 -3.27 1.47
N VAL A 168 14.92 -3.15 1.68
CA VAL A 168 14.26 -3.65 2.90
C VAL A 168 13.81 -5.11 2.81
N GLY A 169 14.17 -5.82 1.72
CA GLY A 169 13.91 -7.25 1.57
C GLY A 169 12.53 -7.60 0.98
N MET A 170 11.70 -6.62 0.64
CA MET A 170 10.41 -6.80 -0.01
C MET A 170 10.49 -6.34 -1.47
N PRO A 171 9.81 -6.97 -2.43
CA PRO A 171 9.62 -6.37 -3.74
C PRO A 171 8.79 -5.10 -3.63
N GLY A 172 8.97 -4.19 -4.57
CA GLY A 172 8.16 -2.99 -4.67
C GLY A 172 7.72 -2.73 -6.10
N ARG A 173 6.79 -1.77 -6.32
CA ARG A 173 6.40 -1.33 -7.65
C ARG A 173 6.55 0.17 -7.77
N ALA A 174 7.22 0.60 -8.85
CA ALA A 174 7.57 1.99 -9.09
C ALA A 174 7.67 2.29 -10.59
N LEU A 175 7.77 3.58 -10.91
CA LEU A 175 8.22 4.01 -12.25
C LEU A 175 9.67 3.57 -12.47
N ARG A 176 9.98 3.14 -13.70
CA ARG A 176 11.32 2.73 -14.14
C ARG A 176 12.21 3.95 -14.36
N SER A 177 12.59 4.62 -13.27
CA SER A 177 13.50 5.76 -13.29
C SER A 177 14.93 5.35 -13.69
N PRO A 178 15.83 6.31 -14.03
CA PRO A 178 17.24 6.01 -14.27
C PRO A 178 17.92 5.29 -13.09
N LEU A 179 17.57 5.59 -11.84
CA LEU A 179 18.03 4.83 -10.67
C LEU A 179 17.67 3.35 -10.81
N ILE A 180 16.41 3.04 -11.13
CA ILE A 180 15.96 1.64 -11.22
C ILE A 180 16.63 0.93 -12.38
N ARG A 181 16.83 1.58 -13.52
CA ARG A 181 17.60 1.01 -14.64
C ARG A 181 19.04 0.68 -14.25
N ARG A 182 19.73 1.59 -13.56
CA ARG A 182 21.09 1.32 -13.05
C ARG A 182 21.13 0.14 -12.06
N VAL A 183 20.09 -0.03 -11.25
CA VAL A 183 19.97 -1.19 -10.34
C VAL A 183 19.75 -2.48 -11.11
N GLU A 184 18.90 -2.47 -12.14
CA GLU A 184 18.62 -3.61 -13.01
C GLU A 184 19.89 -4.03 -13.78
N ASP A 185 20.66 -3.06 -14.28
CA ASP A 185 21.89 -3.26 -15.03
C ASP A 185 23.11 -3.56 -14.14
N GLY A 186 22.97 -3.49 -12.81
CA GLY A 186 24.07 -3.69 -11.85
C GLY A 186 25.12 -2.58 -11.84
N THR A 187 24.82 -1.41 -12.41
CA THR A 187 25.74 -0.26 -12.50
C THR A 187 25.53 0.78 -11.39
N GLN A 188 24.52 0.60 -10.54
CA GLN A 188 24.26 1.51 -9.44
C GLN A 188 25.34 1.35 -8.35
N PRO A 189 26.03 2.44 -7.97
CA PRO A 189 27.02 2.36 -6.88
C PRO A 189 26.34 2.06 -5.54
N PRO A 190 27.06 1.38 -4.62
CA PRO A 190 26.54 1.08 -3.29
C PRO A 190 26.25 2.36 -2.49
N PRO A 191 25.37 2.29 -1.47
CA PRO A 191 25.06 3.44 -0.64
C PRO A 191 26.30 3.95 0.12
N GLU A 192 26.58 5.23 -0.02
CA GLU A 192 27.59 5.91 0.80
C GLU A 192 26.97 6.42 2.12
N ARG A 193 27.77 6.44 3.21
CA ARG A 193 27.41 7.02 4.52
C ARG A 193 26.08 6.49 5.07
N CYS A 194 25.94 5.16 5.12
CA CYS A 194 24.79 4.51 5.71
C CYS A 194 24.67 4.84 7.20
N VAL A 195 23.51 5.36 7.63
CA VAL A 195 23.20 5.72 9.02
C VAL A 195 22.39 4.63 9.75
N LYS A 196 22.21 3.46 9.13
CA LYS A 196 21.46 2.29 9.68
C LYS A 196 20.05 2.65 10.16
N CYS A 197 19.34 3.44 9.37
CA CYS A 197 17.99 3.95 9.72
C CYS A 197 16.88 2.89 9.67
N ILE A 198 17.10 1.74 9.03
CA ILE A 198 16.12 0.67 8.87
C ILE A 198 16.78 -0.66 9.28
N VAL A 199 16.16 -1.37 10.22
CA VAL A 199 16.69 -2.61 10.81
C VAL A 199 16.89 -3.71 9.78
N THR A 200 15.95 -3.86 8.84
CA THR A 200 15.98 -4.91 7.81
C THR A 200 16.88 -4.58 6.61
N CYS A 201 17.43 -3.36 6.55
CA CYS A 201 18.30 -2.92 5.46
C CYS A 201 19.77 -3.23 5.77
N ASP A 202 20.39 -4.10 4.97
CA ASP A 202 21.85 -4.28 4.98
C ASP A 202 22.51 -3.22 4.10
N GLY A 203 22.93 -2.11 4.71
CA GLY A 203 23.54 -0.98 4.00
C GLY A 203 24.84 -1.29 3.26
N LYS A 204 25.50 -2.44 3.52
CA LYS A 204 26.70 -2.86 2.77
C LYS A 204 26.36 -3.54 1.46
N ASN A 205 25.26 -4.29 1.42
CA ASN A 205 24.82 -5.08 0.28
C ASN A 205 23.56 -4.52 -0.39
N ALA A 206 23.00 -3.41 0.13
CA ALA A 206 21.85 -2.76 -0.45
C ALA A 206 22.16 -2.20 -1.85
N PRO A 207 21.31 -2.42 -2.84
CA PRO A 207 21.53 -1.90 -4.21
C PRO A 207 21.50 -0.37 -4.28
N TYR A 208 20.85 0.30 -3.33
CA TYR A 208 20.78 1.76 -3.16
C TYR A 208 20.26 2.10 -1.75
N CYS A 209 20.38 3.36 -1.35
CA CYS A 209 19.78 3.83 -0.09
C CYS A 209 18.31 4.22 -0.32
N ILE A 210 17.38 3.43 0.22
CA ILE A 210 15.95 3.67 0.01
C ILE A 210 15.48 5.03 0.55
N SER A 211 15.95 5.45 1.72
CA SER A 211 15.58 6.74 2.30
C SER A 211 16.01 7.90 1.41
N LYS A 212 17.23 7.87 0.86
CA LYS A 212 17.70 8.88 -0.09
C LYS A 212 16.89 8.87 -1.37
N ALA A 213 16.58 7.68 -1.90
CA ALA A 213 15.83 7.53 -3.15
C ALA A 213 14.38 8.01 -3.02
N LEU A 214 13.73 7.77 -1.87
CA LEU A 214 12.37 8.29 -1.60
C LEU A 214 12.38 9.82 -1.43
N ILE A 215 13.37 10.39 -0.74
CA ILE A 215 13.53 11.84 -0.62
C ILE A 215 13.80 12.47 -1.99
N ALA A 216 14.65 11.86 -2.81
CA ALA A 216 14.93 12.30 -4.17
C ALA A 216 13.64 12.31 -5.03
N ALA A 217 12.84 11.24 -4.98
CA ALA A 217 11.57 11.17 -5.68
C ALA A 217 10.59 12.26 -5.22
N ARG A 218 10.43 12.44 -3.90
CA ARG A 218 9.59 13.49 -3.33
C ARG A 218 9.99 14.88 -3.83
N ASN A 219 11.29 15.12 -4.00
CA ASN A 219 11.83 16.39 -4.51
C ASN A 219 11.86 16.49 -6.05
N GLY A 220 11.44 15.45 -6.78
CA GLY A 220 11.38 15.44 -8.24
C GLY A 220 12.70 15.12 -8.93
N ASP A 221 13.71 14.66 -8.21
CA ASP A 221 14.98 14.19 -8.78
C ASP A 221 14.75 12.86 -9.50
N TRP A 222 14.50 12.94 -10.81
CA TRP A 222 14.24 11.78 -11.65
C TRP A 222 15.42 10.82 -11.74
N GLU A 223 16.64 11.35 -11.70
CA GLU A 223 17.85 10.54 -11.85
C GLU A 223 18.10 9.61 -10.67
N ASN A 224 17.77 10.05 -9.46
CA ASN A 224 18.10 9.34 -8.22
C ASN A 224 16.88 8.90 -7.41
N GLY A 225 15.67 9.21 -7.90
CA GLY A 225 14.43 8.97 -7.18
C GLY A 225 13.84 7.58 -7.40
N LEU A 226 13.24 7.05 -6.33
CA LEU A 226 12.36 5.89 -6.35
C LEU A 226 10.90 6.36 -6.33
N PHE A 227 10.23 6.35 -7.47
CA PHE A 227 8.89 6.88 -7.67
C PHE A 227 7.85 5.78 -7.55
N PHE A 228 7.35 5.51 -6.35
CA PHE A 228 6.37 4.48 -6.12
C PHE A 228 5.01 4.80 -6.74
N CYS A 229 4.42 3.84 -7.45
CA CYS A 229 3.05 3.90 -7.95
C CYS A 229 2.51 2.48 -8.17
N GLY A 230 1.19 2.31 -8.17
CA GLY A 230 0.53 1.05 -8.50
C GLY A 230 0.58 0.73 -10.00
N ALA A 231 0.21 -0.50 -10.36
CA ALA A 231 0.22 -0.96 -11.74
C ALA A 231 -0.63 -0.08 -12.68
N ALA A 232 -1.73 0.46 -12.17
CA ALA A 232 -2.61 1.38 -12.91
C ALA A 232 -2.04 2.81 -13.05
N GLY A 233 -0.80 3.09 -12.62
CA GLY A 233 -0.21 4.43 -12.72
C GLY A 233 -0.15 4.95 -14.16
N GLY A 234 0.03 4.08 -15.14
CA GLY A 234 0.00 4.45 -16.56
C GLY A 234 -1.38 4.85 -17.11
N GLU A 235 -2.44 4.70 -16.33
CA GLU A 235 -3.80 5.15 -16.67
C GLU A 235 -4.10 6.54 -16.10
N VAL A 236 -3.23 7.07 -15.23
CA VAL A 236 -3.37 8.41 -14.63
C VAL A 236 -2.76 9.43 -15.58
N ASN A 237 -3.59 10.16 -16.29
CA ASN A 237 -3.18 11.06 -17.40
C ASN A 237 -3.61 12.52 -17.20
N THR A 238 -4.24 12.85 -16.08
CA THR A 238 -4.76 14.19 -15.82
C THR A 238 -4.44 14.62 -14.39
N LEU A 239 -3.90 15.83 -14.25
CA LEU A 239 -3.80 16.49 -12.95
C LEU A 239 -5.17 16.97 -12.54
N SER A 240 -5.57 16.71 -11.31
CA SER A 240 -6.87 17.06 -10.75
C SER A 240 -6.75 17.59 -9.33
N THR A 241 -7.86 17.73 -8.65
CA THR A 241 -7.95 18.01 -7.21
C THR A 241 -8.50 16.79 -6.47
N VAL A 242 -8.28 16.71 -5.15
CA VAL A 242 -8.85 15.65 -4.31
C VAL A 242 -10.38 15.65 -4.40
N PRO A 243 -11.11 16.78 -4.32
CA PRO A 243 -12.57 16.79 -4.51
C PRO A 243 -13.02 16.23 -5.86
N GLU A 244 -12.34 16.58 -6.96
CA GLU A 244 -12.65 16.04 -8.29
C GLU A 244 -12.44 14.54 -8.37
N GLN A 245 -11.31 14.03 -7.84
CA GLN A 245 -11.05 12.58 -7.79
C GLN A 245 -12.11 11.84 -6.96
N MET A 246 -12.48 12.38 -5.81
CA MET A 246 -13.53 11.79 -4.96
C MET A 246 -14.88 11.80 -5.65
N ALA A 247 -15.26 12.91 -6.29
CA ALA A 247 -16.52 13.01 -7.04
C ALA A 247 -16.56 11.98 -8.17
N GLN A 248 -15.49 11.90 -8.97
CA GLN A 248 -15.41 10.94 -10.07
C GLN A 248 -15.54 9.49 -9.58
N ILE A 249 -14.79 9.09 -8.55
CA ILE A 249 -14.86 7.72 -7.99
C ILE A 249 -16.30 7.41 -7.51
N MET A 250 -16.95 8.37 -6.84
CA MET A 250 -18.31 8.18 -6.33
C MET A 250 -19.36 8.12 -7.44
N ASP A 251 -19.18 8.88 -8.51
CA ASP A 251 -20.11 8.84 -9.66
C ASP A 251 -19.95 7.51 -10.44
N GLU A 252 -18.71 7.06 -10.67
CA GLU A 252 -18.43 5.75 -11.26
C GLU A 252 -18.99 4.60 -10.39
N TRP A 253 -18.87 4.71 -9.07
CA TRP A 253 -19.43 3.74 -8.14
C TRP A 253 -20.96 3.71 -8.21
N ARG A 254 -21.62 4.87 -8.19
CA ARG A 254 -23.09 4.96 -8.31
C ARG A 254 -23.59 4.39 -9.62
N ALA A 255 -22.88 4.65 -10.72
CA ALA A 255 -23.25 4.15 -12.04
C ALA A 255 -23.12 2.62 -12.18
N ALA A 256 -22.30 1.98 -11.32
CA ALA A 256 -22.05 0.55 -11.32
C ALA A 256 -22.87 -0.25 -10.28
N GLN A 257 -23.75 0.43 -9.52
CA GLN A 257 -24.68 -0.22 -8.57
C GLN A 257 -25.77 -0.98 -9.32
#